data_a0c9360b72df4791ae3904d70e8f0c14
#
_entry.id   a0c9360b72df4791ae3904d70e8f0c14
#
_cell.length_a   1.000
_cell.length_b   1.000
_cell.length_c   1.000
_cell.angle_alpha   90.00
_cell.angle_beta   90.00
_cell.angle_gamma   90.00
#
_symmetry.space_group_name_H-M   'P 1'
#
loop_
_entity.id
_entity.type
_entity.pdbx_description
1 polymer ?
#
loop_
_entity_poly.entity_id
_entity_poly.type
_entity_poly.pdbx_seq_one_letter_code
_entity_poly.pdbx_strand_id
1 'polypeptide(L)'
;MDRRRFIVTAGGSLLAAAARPGAVLAQGSYPSRPIEFVVPYGPGGGTDNLVRTIVAIIDENRWSPQPIQVNNRPGGSGAVGYTYLIGKKGNPHVVAGATPFIVSGKIEGRLSGNHRDAMTILTIVAIDELMLSVRSDSPYKTIEDFVKAAKAAPGKLTVGGTNVNSEDHIFTHLLEKAAGIKVKYVPFNSGGECTTQLMGGHIDAAVENPNEIIAQVEAGKARNLAVAARKRLKDAPDLPTFAERGYEFFWEQFRGVVGPAEMPPDSVKWWHETLRKVTATPKWQDNYIKKNLLTPVTWSGEEANTYLDSLTSKYEKALLELGALKK
;
A
#
# COMPACT_ATOMS: atom_id res chain seq x y z
N MET A 1 22.63 -46.98 83.19
CA MET A 1 23.74 -46.32 83.91
C MET A 1 24.73 -45.85 82.84
N ASP A 2 25.15 -44.64 82.64
CA ASP A 2 25.11 -43.35 83.27
C ASP A 2 25.39 -42.30 82.20
N ARG A 3 24.61 -41.31 82.08
CA ARG A 3 24.85 -39.90 82.42
C ARG A 3 26.00 -39.14 81.71
N ARG A 4 25.55 -38.11 80.98
CA ARG A 4 26.06 -36.75 80.96
C ARG A 4 27.34 -36.47 80.14
N ARG A 5 27.43 -35.49 79.27
CA ARG A 5 27.16 -34.03 79.40
C ARG A 5 27.23 -33.34 78.07
N PHE A 6 26.33 -32.39 77.85
CA PHE A 6 26.36 -31.13 77.13
C PHE A 6 27.72 -30.51 76.91
N ILE A 7 27.95 -30.06 75.66
CA ILE A 7 28.58 -28.75 75.42
C ILE A 7 27.92 -28.15 74.18
N VAL A 8 27.27 -26.96 74.36
CA VAL A 8 26.75 -26.05 73.36
C VAL A 8 27.92 -25.24 72.83
N THR A 9 28.11 -25.23 71.53
CA THR A 9 28.96 -24.21 70.90
C THR A 9 28.16 -23.58 69.77
N ALA A 10 27.78 -22.32 70.02
CA ALA A 10 27.17 -21.44 69.06
C ALA A 10 28.18 -21.07 68.00
N GLY A 11 27.94 -21.49 66.76
CA GLY A 11 28.69 -21.06 65.59
C GLY A 11 27.77 -20.40 64.59
N GLY A 12 27.86 -19.07 64.50
CA GLY A 12 27.03 -18.26 63.65
C GLY A 12 27.20 -18.63 62.17
N SER A 13 26.11 -19.04 61.54
CA SER A 13 26.05 -19.20 60.09
C SER A 13 25.80 -17.85 59.44
N LEU A 14 26.84 -17.25 58.90
CA LEU A 14 26.71 -16.15 57.93
C LEU A 14 25.99 -16.70 56.69
N LEU A 15 24.72 -16.39 56.52
CA LEU A 15 24.01 -16.52 55.26
C LEU A 15 24.60 -15.49 54.29
N ALA A 16 25.56 -15.91 53.47
CA ALA A 16 25.97 -15.23 52.28
C ALA A 16 24.79 -15.30 51.29
N ALA A 17 23.99 -14.26 51.25
CA ALA A 17 23.03 -14.03 50.19
C ALA A 17 23.79 -13.92 48.86
N ALA A 18 23.91 -15.05 48.15
CA ALA A 18 24.37 -15.06 46.78
C ALA A 18 23.37 -14.25 45.93
N ALA A 19 23.64 -12.98 45.74
CA ALA A 19 22.99 -12.17 44.73
C ALA A 19 23.26 -12.87 43.38
N ARG A 20 22.30 -13.66 42.92
CA ARG A 20 22.28 -14.12 41.53
C ARG A 20 22.22 -12.86 40.68
N PRO A 21 23.22 -12.58 39.82
CA PRO A 21 23.05 -11.55 38.82
C PRO A 21 21.80 -11.94 38.04
N GLY A 22 20.76 -11.08 38.10
CA GLY A 22 19.57 -11.25 37.30
C GLY A 22 20.04 -11.50 35.88
N ALA A 23 19.75 -12.66 35.33
CA ALA A 23 19.93 -12.89 33.92
C ALA A 23 19.12 -11.77 33.22
N VAL A 24 19.82 -10.73 32.79
CA VAL A 24 19.31 -9.83 31.76
C VAL A 24 19.02 -10.78 30.60
N LEU A 25 17.77 -11.17 30.46
CA LEU A 25 17.29 -11.86 29.26
C LEU A 25 17.71 -10.90 28.14
N ALA A 26 18.80 -11.26 27.45
CA ALA A 26 19.17 -10.59 26.23
C ALA A 26 17.88 -10.58 25.40
N GLN A 27 17.27 -9.41 25.27
CA GLN A 27 16.13 -9.23 24.37
C GLN A 27 16.60 -9.72 23.02
N GLY A 28 16.17 -10.93 22.63
CA GLY A 28 16.61 -11.56 21.40
C GLY A 28 16.43 -10.57 20.26
N SER A 29 17.47 -10.43 19.43
CA SER A 29 17.44 -9.50 18.31
C SER A 29 16.18 -9.76 17.47
N TYR A 30 15.43 -8.68 17.18
CA TYR A 30 14.28 -8.77 16.29
C TYR A 30 14.73 -9.03 14.85
N PRO A 31 14.03 -9.92 14.10
CA PRO A 31 12.91 -10.79 14.49
C PRO A 31 13.38 -12.05 15.22
N SER A 32 12.72 -12.39 16.34
CA SER A 32 13.01 -13.56 17.16
C SER A 32 12.26 -14.84 16.73
N ARG A 33 11.25 -14.71 15.86
CA ARG A 33 10.45 -15.78 15.27
C ARG A 33 9.94 -15.38 13.88
N PRO A 34 9.34 -16.29 13.09
CA PRO A 34 8.80 -15.97 11.77
C PRO A 34 7.87 -14.74 11.77
N ILE A 35 7.98 -13.93 10.73
CA ILE A 35 7.10 -12.78 10.51
C ILE A 35 5.99 -13.18 9.55
N GLU A 36 4.75 -12.85 9.86
CA GLU A 36 3.63 -12.89 8.94
C GLU A 36 3.55 -11.56 8.18
N PHE A 37 3.68 -11.60 6.85
CA PHE A 37 3.49 -10.44 5.99
C PHE A 37 2.13 -10.57 5.29
N VAL A 38 1.15 -9.86 5.80
CA VAL A 38 -0.23 -9.88 5.31
C VAL A 38 -0.35 -9.09 4.01
N VAL A 39 -0.97 -9.70 3.01
CA VAL A 39 -1.45 -9.02 1.82
C VAL A 39 -2.98 -8.89 1.93
N PRO A 40 -3.54 -7.68 2.10
CA PRO A 40 -4.99 -7.48 2.30
C PRO A 40 -5.84 -7.77 1.06
N TYR A 41 -5.24 -8.27 -0.02
CA TYR A 41 -5.85 -8.51 -1.32
C TYR A 41 -5.52 -9.91 -1.84
N GLY A 42 -6.16 -10.28 -2.96
CA GLY A 42 -5.90 -11.54 -3.63
C GLY A 42 -4.48 -11.64 -4.22
N PRO A 43 -4.01 -12.86 -4.50
CA PRO A 43 -2.72 -13.09 -5.13
C PRO A 43 -2.64 -12.45 -6.53
N GLY A 44 -1.42 -12.02 -6.93
CA GLY A 44 -1.12 -11.48 -8.26
C GLY A 44 -1.45 -10.00 -8.47
N GLY A 45 -2.13 -9.34 -7.51
CA GLY A 45 -2.37 -7.89 -7.54
C GLY A 45 -1.15 -7.06 -7.15
N GLY A 46 -1.23 -5.72 -7.31
CA GLY A 46 -0.11 -4.80 -7.04
C GLY A 46 0.47 -4.91 -5.64
N THR A 47 -0.36 -5.10 -4.60
CA THR A 47 0.11 -5.27 -3.22
C THR A 47 0.77 -6.62 -2.98
N ASP A 48 0.29 -7.69 -3.63
CA ASP A 48 0.91 -9.02 -3.56
C ASP A 48 2.30 -9.00 -4.21
N ASN A 49 2.41 -8.35 -5.38
CA ASN A 49 3.68 -8.14 -6.08
C ASN A 49 4.67 -7.32 -5.22
N LEU A 50 4.20 -6.22 -4.59
CA LEU A 50 4.99 -5.43 -3.64
C LEU A 50 5.60 -6.32 -2.55
N VAL A 51 4.74 -7.02 -1.82
CA VAL A 51 5.13 -7.80 -0.64
C VAL A 51 6.09 -8.94 -1.03
N ARG A 52 5.78 -9.68 -2.10
CA ARG A 52 6.65 -10.77 -2.58
C ARG A 52 7.99 -10.26 -3.08
N THR A 53 8.03 -9.10 -3.72
CA THR A 53 9.29 -8.49 -4.16
C THR A 53 10.15 -8.09 -2.96
N ILE A 54 9.57 -7.45 -1.93
CA ILE A 54 10.28 -7.11 -0.69
C ILE A 54 10.85 -8.37 -0.04
N VAL A 55 10.00 -9.40 0.16
CA VAL A 55 10.43 -10.65 0.80
C VAL A 55 11.52 -11.33 0.00
N ALA A 56 11.38 -11.45 -1.31
CA ALA A 56 12.41 -12.08 -2.17
C ALA A 56 13.76 -11.35 -2.10
N ILE A 57 13.79 -10.03 -1.99
CA ILE A 57 15.03 -9.25 -1.83
C ILE A 57 15.64 -9.47 -0.44
N ILE A 58 14.82 -9.50 0.62
CA ILE A 58 15.28 -9.76 1.99
C ILE A 58 15.89 -11.17 2.09
N ASP A 59 15.22 -12.18 1.54
CA ASP A 59 15.66 -13.58 1.59
C ASP A 59 16.95 -13.79 0.79
N GLU A 60 17.03 -13.25 -0.42
CA GLU A 60 18.22 -13.33 -1.27
C GLU A 60 19.47 -12.75 -0.58
N ASN A 61 19.29 -11.65 0.12
CA ASN A 61 20.38 -10.98 0.84
C ASN A 61 20.57 -11.48 2.28
N ARG A 62 19.74 -12.40 2.75
CA ARG A 62 19.76 -12.93 4.13
C ARG A 62 19.69 -11.84 5.21
N TRP A 63 18.86 -10.82 4.98
CA TRP A 63 18.73 -9.70 5.92
C TRP A 63 17.79 -9.98 7.10
N SER A 64 17.01 -11.04 7.03
CA SER A 64 16.19 -11.50 8.16
C SER A 64 16.74 -12.83 8.72
N PRO A 65 16.98 -12.95 10.04
CA PRO A 65 17.36 -14.20 10.68
C PRO A 65 16.20 -15.21 10.76
N GLN A 66 14.98 -14.78 10.50
CA GLN A 66 13.75 -15.57 10.55
C GLN A 66 13.01 -15.48 9.22
N PRO A 67 12.29 -16.52 8.80
CA PRO A 67 11.53 -16.50 7.57
C PRO A 67 10.39 -15.47 7.63
N ILE A 68 10.09 -14.85 6.48
CA ILE A 68 8.95 -13.95 6.30
C ILE A 68 7.93 -14.67 5.42
N GLN A 69 6.74 -14.92 5.98
CA GLN A 69 5.68 -15.68 5.35
C GLN A 69 4.63 -14.74 4.77
N VAL A 70 4.44 -14.78 3.45
CA VAL A 70 3.42 -13.98 2.75
C VAL A 70 2.07 -14.68 2.86
N ASN A 71 1.07 -13.99 3.41
CA ASN A 71 -0.26 -14.51 3.65
C ASN A 71 -1.34 -13.57 3.09
N ASN A 72 -2.05 -14.01 2.04
CA ASN A 72 -3.13 -13.24 1.45
C ASN A 72 -4.41 -13.37 2.30
N ARG A 73 -5.00 -12.24 2.69
CA ARG A 73 -6.26 -12.14 3.45
C ARG A 73 -7.23 -11.18 2.73
N PRO A 74 -7.77 -11.59 1.57
CA PRO A 74 -8.65 -10.75 0.78
C PRO A 74 -10.03 -10.61 1.43
N GLY A 75 -10.76 -9.58 1.00
CA GLY A 75 -12.16 -9.35 1.36
C GLY A 75 -12.44 -7.89 1.73
N GLY A 76 -13.62 -7.42 1.33
CA GLY A 76 -14.08 -6.07 1.64
C GLY A 76 -13.14 -4.96 1.14
N SER A 77 -12.54 -5.10 -0.04
CA SER A 77 -11.54 -4.16 -0.61
C SER A 77 -10.33 -3.93 0.34
N GLY A 78 -9.92 -4.98 1.09
CA GLY A 78 -8.82 -4.93 2.04
C GLY A 78 -9.24 -4.86 3.52
N ALA A 79 -10.51 -4.60 3.81
CA ALA A 79 -11.00 -4.46 5.19
C ALA A 79 -10.71 -5.70 6.06
N VAL A 80 -10.83 -6.91 5.51
CA VAL A 80 -10.54 -8.16 6.25
C VAL A 80 -9.07 -8.21 6.69
N GLY A 81 -8.13 -7.97 5.78
CA GLY A 81 -6.70 -8.01 6.08
C GLY A 81 -6.27 -6.92 7.05
N TYR A 82 -6.76 -5.70 6.88
CA TYR A 82 -6.41 -4.59 7.79
C TYR A 82 -7.09 -4.71 9.15
N THR A 83 -8.33 -5.21 9.24
CA THR A 83 -8.96 -5.52 10.54
C THR A 83 -8.18 -6.59 11.30
N TYR A 84 -7.68 -7.61 10.58
CA TYR A 84 -6.80 -8.60 11.18
C TYR A 84 -5.51 -7.97 11.71
N LEU A 85 -4.85 -7.09 10.93
CA LEU A 85 -3.65 -6.36 11.37
C LEU A 85 -3.92 -5.51 12.62
N ILE A 86 -5.00 -4.71 12.61
CA ILE A 86 -5.40 -3.86 13.74
C ILE A 86 -5.58 -4.69 15.03
N GLY A 87 -6.17 -5.88 14.92
CA GLY A 87 -6.32 -6.82 16.04
C GLY A 87 -5.01 -7.40 16.58
N LYS A 88 -3.85 -7.11 15.94
CA LYS A 88 -2.52 -7.59 16.38
C LYS A 88 -1.71 -6.52 17.14
N LYS A 89 -2.37 -5.55 17.73
CA LYS A 89 -1.77 -4.47 18.53
C LYS A 89 -0.58 -4.96 19.37
N GLY A 90 0.55 -4.28 19.32
CA GLY A 90 1.79 -4.60 20.02
C GLY A 90 2.56 -5.82 19.49
N ASN A 91 2.06 -6.54 18.48
CA ASN A 91 2.75 -7.71 17.93
C ASN A 91 3.67 -7.33 16.75
N PRO A 92 5.01 -7.30 16.92
CA PRO A 92 5.92 -6.87 15.86
C PRO A 92 6.10 -7.90 14.73
N HIS A 93 5.64 -9.14 14.93
CA HIS A 93 5.82 -10.22 13.96
C HIS A 93 4.63 -10.37 12.99
N VAL A 94 3.77 -9.35 12.90
CA VAL A 94 2.73 -9.24 11.88
C VAL A 94 2.83 -7.87 11.26
N VAL A 95 3.00 -7.81 9.95
CA VAL A 95 3.00 -6.57 9.17
C VAL A 95 2.12 -6.74 7.94
N ALA A 96 1.76 -5.66 7.26
CA ALA A 96 0.94 -5.73 6.06
C ALA A 96 1.45 -4.80 4.96
N GLY A 97 1.17 -5.17 3.72
CA GLY A 97 1.27 -4.23 2.60
C GLY A 97 0.25 -3.11 2.77
N ALA A 98 0.67 -1.86 2.55
CA ALA A 98 -0.15 -0.67 2.72
C ALA A 98 -0.57 -0.07 1.39
N THR A 99 -1.83 0.34 1.33
CA THR A 99 -2.47 1.06 0.23
C THR A 99 -3.29 2.21 0.82
N PRO A 100 -3.82 3.14 0.00
CA PRO A 100 -4.68 4.22 0.48
C PRO A 100 -5.88 3.79 1.33
N PHE A 101 -6.29 2.52 1.27
CA PHE A 101 -7.38 2.03 2.10
C PHE A 101 -7.13 2.15 3.62
N ILE A 102 -5.87 2.24 4.08
CA ILE A 102 -5.56 2.54 5.49
C ILE A 102 -6.01 3.94 5.93
N VAL A 103 -6.32 4.80 4.95
CA VAL A 103 -6.87 6.14 5.12
C VAL A 103 -8.37 6.12 4.83
N SER A 104 -8.77 5.74 3.62
CA SER A 104 -10.17 5.79 3.17
C SER A 104 -11.08 4.85 3.97
N GLY A 105 -10.58 3.71 4.41
CA GLY A 105 -11.37 2.72 5.14
C GLY A 105 -11.96 3.22 6.47
N LYS A 106 -11.26 4.13 7.18
CA LYS A 106 -11.81 4.80 8.37
C LYS A 106 -12.86 5.82 7.99
N ILE A 107 -12.61 6.63 6.96
CA ILE A 107 -13.54 7.64 6.44
C ILE A 107 -14.86 6.99 6.01
N GLU A 108 -14.77 5.84 5.36
CA GLU A 108 -15.93 5.06 4.90
C GLU A 108 -16.60 4.23 6.02
N GLY A 109 -16.11 4.28 7.26
CA GLY A 109 -16.62 3.46 8.39
C GLY A 109 -16.35 1.95 8.26
N ARG A 110 -15.41 1.54 7.41
CA ARG A 110 -15.05 0.13 7.13
C ARG A 110 -13.88 -0.39 7.96
N LEU A 111 -13.10 0.52 8.57
CA LEU A 111 -12.05 0.22 9.54
C LEU A 111 -12.35 0.93 10.87
N SER A 112 -11.98 0.29 11.97
CA SER A 112 -12.14 0.84 13.33
C SER A 112 -11.14 1.96 13.64
N GLY A 113 -10.03 2.05 12.90
CA GLY A 113 -8.97 3.06 13.06
C GLY A 113 -8.23 3.33 11.76
N ASN A 114 -7.36 4.33 11.78
CA ASN A 114 -6.54 4.76 10.64
C ASN A 114 -5.04 4.61 10.92
N HIS A 115 -4.23 5.21 10.05
CA HIS A 115 -2.77 5.21 10.15
C HIS A 115 -2.24 5.87 11.43
N ARG A 116 -3.00 6.78 12.08
CA ARG A 116 -2.54 7.50 13.29
C ARG A 116 -2.85 6.75 14.58
N ASP A 117 -3.98 6.08 14.67
CA ASP A 117 -4.51 5.51 15.91
C ASP A 117 -4.47 3.98 15.99
N ALA A 118 -4.46 3.29 14.85
CA ALA A 118 -4.58 1.84 14.78
C ALA A 118 -3.40 1.12 14.11
N MET A 119 -2.45 1.86 13.51
CA MET A 119 -1.35 1.28 12.75
C MET A 119 -0.04 2.03 13.03
N THR A 120 1.09 1.37 12.76
CA THR A 120 2.43 1.95 12.73
C THR A 120 2.91 1.99 11.29
N ILE A 121 3.15 3.17 10.73
CA ILE A 121 3.69 3.29 9.38
C ILE A 121 5.17 2.93 9.40
N LEU A 122 5.52 1.85 8.72
CA LEU A 122 6.92 1.42 8.62
C LEU A 122 7.62 2.17 7.51
N THR A 123 7.10 2.14 6.28
CA THR A 123 7.65 2.96 5.18
C THR A 123 6.65 3.03 4.04
N ILE A 124 6.51 4.19 3.40
CA ILE A 124 5.95 4.34 2.05
C ILE A 124 7.12 4.22 1.08
N VAL A 125 7.03 3.29 0.13
CA VAL A 125 8.17 2.90 -0.73
C VAL A 125 8.02 3.33 -2.19
N ALA A 126 6.80 3.64 -2.64
CA ALA A 126 6.54 4.13 -3.97
C ALA A 126 5.22 4.90 -4.04
N ILE A 127 5.13 5.81 -4.98
CA ILE A 127 3.87 6.38 -5.47
C ILE A 127 3.51 5.65 -6.75
N ASP A 128 2.23 5.35 -6.90
CA ASP A 128 1.65 4.59 -8.00
C ASP A 128 0.56 5.45 -8.63
N GLU A 129 0.90 6.12 -9.70
CA GLU A 129 0.04 7.08 -10.37
C GLU A 129 -0.96 6.37 -11.28
N LEU A 130 -2.20 6.84 -11.27
CA LEU A 130 -3.26 6.32 -12.12
C LEU A 130 -3.22 6.94 -13.52
N MET A 131 -3.61 6.16 -14.50
CA MET A 131 -3.69 6.60 -15.88
C MET A 131 -5.03 6.22 -16.53
N LEU A 132 -5.39 6.94 -17.59
CA LEU A 132 -6.54 6.60 -18.43
C LEU A 132 -6.04 5.86 -19.67
N SER A 133 -6.55 4.66 -19.87
CA SER A 133 -6.16 3.75 -20.95
C SER A 133 -7.34 3.43 -21.87
N VAL A 134 -7.05 3.21 -23.14
CA VAL A 134 -8.02 2.77 -24.15
C VAL A 134 -7.41 1.65 -24.98
N ARG A 135 -8.25 0.91 -25.71
CA ARG A 135 -7.77 -0.05 -26.72
C ARG A 135 -7.01 0.66 -27.83
N SER A 136 -6.02 0.00 -28.42
CA SER A 136 -5.22 0.59 -29.51
C SER A 136 -6.04 0.90 -30.77
N ASP A 137 -7.11 0.14 -31.04
CA ASP A 137 -8.04 0.37 -32.17
C ASP A 137 -9.13 1.41 -31.87
N SER A 138 -9.20 1.90 -30.61
CA SER A 138 -10.11 2.98 -30.22
C SER A 138 -9.93 4.24 -31.10
N PRO A 139 -11.03 4.97 -31.39
CA PRO A 139 -10.94 6.24 -32.10
C PRO A 139 -10.19 7.32 -31.29
N TYR A 140 -10.05 7.15 -29.97
CA TYR A 140 -9.39 8.09 -29.08
C TYR A 140 -7.87 7.86 -29.12
N LYS A 141 -7.14 8.75 -29.80
CA LYS A 141 -5.67 8.68 -29.90
C LYS A 141 -4.98 9.51 -28.84
N THR A 142 -5.66 10.54 -28.34
CA THR A 142 -5.22 11.46 -27.31
C THR A 142 -6.30 11.66 -26.25
N ILE A 143 -5.95 12.25 -25.12
CA ILE A 143 -6.93 12.61 -24.08
C ILE A 143 -7.94 13.66 -24.61
N GLU A 144 -7.50 14.54 -25.49
CA GLU A 144 -8.35 15.56 -26.13
C GLU A 144 -9.43 14.91 -27.00
N ASP A 145 -9.10 13.84 -27.74
CA ASP A 145 -10.10 13.07 -28.53
C ASP A 145 -11.17 12.47 -27.63
N PHE A 146 -10.74 11.85 -26.51
CA PHE A 146 -11.66 11.28 -25.53
C PHE A 146 -12.57 12.35 -24.91
N VAL A 147 -11.99 13.47 -24.46
CA VAL A 147 -12.75 14.58 -23.86
C VAL A 147 -13.71 15.18 -24.89
N LYS A 148 -13.30 15.37 -26.13
CA LYS A 148 -14.18 15.87 -27.21
C LYS A 148 -15.38 14.95 -27.43
N ALA A 149 -15.15 13.63 -27.48
CA ALA A 149 -16.23 12.66 -27.64
C ALA A 149 -17.15 12.64 -26.43
N ALA A 150 -16.61 12.71 -25.20
CA ALA A 150 -17.41 12.77 -23.98
C ALA A 150 -18.27 14.06 -23.89
N LYS A 151 -17.77 15.19 -24.37
CA LYS A 151 -18.54 16.45 -24.48
C LYS A 151 -19.68 16.34 -25.53
N ALA A 152 -19.41 15.66 -26.64
CA ALA A 152 -20.43 15.48 -27.70
C ALA A 152 -21.56 14.52 -27.29
N ALA A 153 -21.29 13.58 -26.37
CA ALA A 153 -22.26 12.59 -25.92
C ALA A 153 -22.18 12.38 -24.38
N PRO A 154 -22.66 13.36 -23.57
CA PRO A 154 -22.55 13.32 -22.12
C PRO A 154 -23.17 12.05 -21.52
N GLY A 155 -22.42 11.35 -20.67
CA GLY A 155 -22.84 10.14 -19.98
C GLY A 155 -22.97 8.89 -20.87
N LYS A 156 -22.52 8.93 -22.13
CA LYS A 156 -22.56 7.77 -23.04
C LYS A 156 -21.28 6.95 -22.99
N LEU A 157 -20.11 7.61 -22.90
CA LEU A 157 -18.83 6.91 -22.80
C LEU A 157 -18.72 6.22 -21.43
N THR A 158 -18.24 5.00 -21.46
CA THR A 158 -18.02 4.15 -20.28
C THR A 158 -16.56 4.19 -19.86
N VAL A 159 -16.32 4.43 -18.57
CA VAL A 159 -15.00 4.37 -17.95
C VAL A 159 -15.01 3.31 -16.88
N GLY A 160 -14.23 2.27 -17.05
CA GLY A 160 -14.06 1.22 -16.06
C GLY A 160 -13.03 1.58 -15.01
N GLY A 161 -13.16 0.95 -13.86
CA GLY A 161 -12.20 0.99 -12.76
C GLY A 161 -12.63 0.05 -11.65
N THR A 162 -11.89 0.00 -10.55
CA THR A 162 -12.21 -0.87 -9.42
C THR A 162 -13.30 -0.23 -8.56
N ASN A 163 -14.18 -1.00 -7.99
CA ASN A 163 -15.17 -0.64 -6.96
C ASN A 163 -15.74 0.80 -6.98
N VAL A 164 -16.89 1.00 -6.39
CA VAL A 164 -17.43 2.35 -6.12
C VAL A 164 -16.65 2.99 -4.97
N ASN A 165 -16.40 4.30 -5.05
CA ASN A 165 -15.63 5.10 -4.09
C ASN A 165 -14.14 4.72 -3.99
N SER A 166 -13.63 3.92 -4.92
CA SER A 166 -12.21 3.63 -5.05
C SER A 166 -11.43 4.83 -5.60
N GLU A 167 -10.13 4.69 -5.61
CA GLU A 167 -9.21 5.63 -6.23
C GLU A 167 -9.57 5.91 -7.70
N ASP A 168 -9.97 4.87 -8.44
CA ASP A 168 -10.33 4.95 -9.86
C ASP A 168 -11.65 5.72 -10.05
N HIS A 169 -12.62 5.52 -9.14
CA HIS A 169 -13.87 6.28 -9.17
C HIS A 169 -13.63 7.76 -8.85
N ILE A 170 -12.80 8.04 -7.84
CA ILE A 170 -12.40 9.42 -7.49
C ILE A 170 -11.63 10.07 -8.65
N PHE A 171 -10.67 9.35 -9.27
CA PHE A 171 -9.98 9.83 -10.47
C PHE A 171 -10.97 10.21 -11.57
N THR A 172 -11.93 9.32 -11.86
CA THR A 172 -12.94 9.56 -12.91
C THR A 172 -13.76 10.83 -12.59
N HIS A 173 -14.17 11.00 -11.34
CA HIS A 173 -14.87 12.22 -10.89
C HIS A 173 -14.00 13.48 -11.06
N LEU A 174 -12.74 13.42 -10.69
CA LEU A 174 -11.80 14.54 -10.86
C LEU A 174 -11.58 14.89 -12.34
N LEU A 175 -11.47 13.89 -13.21
CA LEU A 175 -11.39 14.08 -14.65
C LEU A 175 -12.68 14.72 -15.20
N GLU A 176 -13.85 14.25 -14.79
CA GLU A 176 -15.12 14.86 -15.17
C GLU A 176 -15.17 16.35 -14.83
N LYS A 177 -14.74 16.68 -13.61
CA LYS A 177 -14.71 18.06 -13.11
C LYS A 177 -13.69 18.91 -13.87
N ALA A 178 -12.47 18.43 -14.04
CA ALA A 178 -11.37 19.18 -14.72
C ALA A 178 -11.64 19.40 -16.22
N ALA A 179 -12.24 18.41 -16.89
CA ALA A 179 -12.51 18.47 -18.32
C ALA A 179 -13.90 19.00 -18.69
N GLY A 180 -14.80 19.16 -17.71
CA GLY A 180 -16.20 19.56 -17.94
C GLY A 180 -16.96 18.53 -18.76
N ILE A 181 -16.81 17.24 -18.45
CA ILE A 181 -17.45 16.10 -19.15
C ILE A 181 -18.33 15.30 -18.20
N LYS A 182 -19.12 14.38 -18.78
CA LYS A 182 -19.82 13.33 -18.06
C LYS A 182 -19.59 12.00 -18.72
N VAL A 183 -19.22 10.99 -17.92
CA VAL A 183 -19.04 9.61 -18.36
C VAL A 183 -19.85 8.66 -17.47
N LYS A 184 -20.00 7.42 -17.88
CA LYS A 184 -20.62 6.38 -17.08
C LYS A 184 -19.52 5.53 -16.45
N TYR A 185 -19.31 5.67 -15.14
CA TYR A 185 -18.38 4.81 -14.41
C TYR A 185 -18.92 3.38 -14.29
N VAL A 186 -18.08 2.38 -14.57
CA VAL A 186 -18.40 0.95 -14.49
C VAL A 186 -17.45 0.29 -13.51
N PRO A 187 -17.90 -0.05 -12.29
CA PRO A 187 -17.05 -0.66 -11.28
C PRO A 187 -16.84 -2.16 -11.52
N PHE A 188 -15.62 -2.63 -11.35
CA PHE A 188 -15.20 -4.04 -11.38
C PHE A 188 -14.55 -4.42 -10.04
N ASN A 189 -14.40 -5.75 -9.78
CA ASN A 189 -13.84 -6.22 -8.50
C ASN A 189 -12.30 -6.14 -8.46
N SER A 190 -11.64 -5.99 -9.62
CA SER A 190 -10.19 -5.88 -9.73
C SER A 190 -9.78 -5.16 -11.01
N GLY A 191 -8.54 -4.60 -11.03
CA GLY A 191 -7.97 -4.00 -12.24
C GLY A 191 -7.83 -5.03 -13.38
N GLY A 192 -7.43 -6.27 -13.07
CA GLY A 192 -7.36 -7.33 -14.11
C GLY A 192 -8.70 -7.66 -14.76
N GLU A 193 -9.81 -7.61 -14.02
CA GLU A 193 -11.15 -7.71 -14.58
C GLU A 193 -11.45 -6.50 -15.46
N CYS A 194 -11.14 -5.28 -15.00
CA CYS A 194 -11.31 -4.04 -15.76
C CYS A 194 -10.53 -4.08 -17.07
N THR A 195 -9.25 -4.45 -17.04
CA THR A 195 -8.40 -4.63 -18.23
C THR A 195 -9.02 -5.64 -19.21
N THR A 196 -9.55 -6.76 -18.71
CA THR A 196 -10.21 -7.77 -19.55
C THR A 196 -11.44 -7.19 -20.26
N GLN A 197 -12.26 -6.40 -19.57
CA GLN A 197 -13.42 -5.75 -20.14
C GLN A 197 -13.03 -4.67 -21.16
N LEU A 198 -11.96 -3.92 -20.90
CA LEU A 198 -11.40 -2.97 -21.86
C LEU A 198 -10.95 -3.70 -23.13
N MET A 199 -10.16 -4.77 -23.00
CA MET A 199 -9.67 -5.56 -24.15
C MET A 199 -10.81 -6.21 -24.94
N GLY A 200 -11.90 -6.60 -24.26
CA GLY A 200 -13.13 -7.12 -24.89
C GLY A 200 -13.98 -6.05 -25.58
N GLY A 201 -13.67 -4.77 -25.42
CA GLY A 201 -14.45 -3.66 -25.99
C GLY A 201 -15.80 -3.43 -25.29
N HIS A 202 -15.94 -3.89 -24.06
CA HIS A 202 -17.17 -3.73 -23.27
C HIS A 202 -17.22 -2.39 -22.53
N ILE A 203 -16.10 -1.68 -22.45
CA ILE A 203 -15.93 -0.31 -21.95
C ILE A 203 -15.05 0.49 -22.90
N ASP A 204 -15.25 1.81 -22.96
CA ASP A 204 -14.53 2.71 -23.87
C ASP A 204 -13.13 3.06 -23.37
N ALA A 205 -12.97 3.21 -22.06
CA ALA A 205 -11.71 3.50 -21.40
C ALA A 205 -11.66 2.83 -20.02
N ALA A 206 -10.45 2.71 -19.45
CA ALA A 206 -10.22 2.22 -18.10
C ALA A 206 -9.29 3.16 -17.33
N VAL A 207 -9.56 3.36 -16.03
CA VAL A 207 -8.62 3.92 -15.07
C VAL A 207 -7.89 2.76 -14.43
N GLU A 208 -6.57 2.79 -14.51
CA GLU A 208 -5.73 1.66 -14.11
C GLU A 208 -4.39 2.12 -13.54
N ASN A 209 -3.81 1.28 -12.68
CA ASN A 209 -2.40 1.40 -12.34
C ASN A 209 -1.53 0.91 -13.51
N PRO A 210 -0.32 1.46 -13.69
CA PRO A 210 0.56 1.06 -14.79
C PRO A 210 0.78 -0.46 -14.91
N ASN A 211 1.00 -1.13 -13.79
CA ASN A 211 1.27 -2.57 -13.77
C ASN A 211 0.09 -3.44 -14.26
N GLU A 212 -1.12 -2.91 -14.32
CA GLU A 212 -2.31 -3.64 -14.74
C GLU A 212 -2.48 -3.67 -16.26
N ILE A 213 -1.97 -2.63 -16.95
CA ILE A 213 -2.16 -2.42 -18.38
C ILE A 213 -0.87 -2.49 -19.21
N ILE A 214 0.31 -2.35 -18.58
CA ILE A 214 1.59 -2.20 -19.29
C ILE A 214 1.85 -3.32 -20.30
N ALA A 215 1.53 -4.56 -19.94
CA ALA A 215 1.71 -5.70 -20.85
C ALA A 215 0.85 -5.57 -22.12
N GLN A 216 -0.33 -4.98 -22.04
CA GLN A 216 -1.22 -4.74 -23.18
C GLN A 216 -0.73 -3.57 -24.02
N VAL A 217 -0.13 -2.56 -23.41
CA VAL A 217 0.50 -1.42 -24.08
C VAL A 217 1.74 -1.88 -24.85
N GLU A 218 2.62 -2.64 -24.22
CA GLU A 218 3.82 -3.21 -24.85
C GLU A 218 3.47 -4.16 -26.02
N ALA A 219 2.37 -4.91 -25.89
CA ALA A 219 1.85 -5.75 -26.97
C ALA A 219 1.12 -4.96 -28.07
N GLY A 220 1.04 -3.63 -27.98
CA GLY A 220 0.35 -2.77 -28.96
C GLY A 220 -1.17 -2.92 -28.97
N LYS A 221 -1.77 -3.53 -27.92
CA LYS A 221 -3.21 -3.76 -27.80
C LYS A 221 -3.95 -2.66 -27.05
N ALA A 222 -3.23 -1.88 -26.24
CA ALA A 222 -3.77 -0.75 -25.50
C ALA A 222 -2.91 0.51 -25.72
N ARG A 223 -3.43 1.64 -25.33
CA ARG A 223 -2.76 2.95 -25.32
C ARG A 223 -3.15 3.71 -24.05
N ASN A 224 -2.15 4.23 -23.35
CA ASN A 224 -2.34 5.20 -22.28
C ASN A 224 -2.52 6.60 -22.87
N LEU A 225 -3.57 7.33 -22.47
CA LEU A 225 -3.85 8.67 -22.99
C LEU A 225 -3.17 9.76 -22.17
N ALA A 226 -3.19 9.65 -20.85
CA ALA A 226 -2.52 10.55 -19.92
C ALA A 226 -2.40 9.92 -18.53
N VAL A 227 -1.49 10.43 -17.71
CA VAL A 227 -1.26 10.02 -16.32
C VAL A 227 -1.58 11.15 -15.34
N ALA A 228 -2.17 10.83 -14.18
CA ALA A 228 -2.52 11.81 -13.14
C ALA A 228 -1.34 12.16 -12.21
N ALA A 229 -0.15 12.26 -12.77
CA ALA A 229 1.08 12.60 -12.07
C ALA A 229 1.37 14.11 -12.12
N ARG A 230 2.14 14.61 -11.14
CA ARG A 230 2.60 16.02 -11.13
C ARG A 230 3.65 16.32 -12.21
N LYS A 231 4.36 15.28 -12.65
CA LYS A 231 5.39 15.32 -13.70
C LYS A 231 5.28 14.03 -14.49
N ARG A 232 5.80 14.03 -15.72
CA ARG A 232 5.89 12.80 -16.52
C ARG A 232 6.66 11.73 -15.77
N LEU A 233 6.22 10.49 -15.92
CA LEU A 233 6.92 9.34 -15.36
C LEU A 233 8.28 9.19 -16.03
N LYS A 234 9.31 8.92 -15.23
CA LYS A 234 10.69 8.80 -15.71
C LYS A 234 10.82 7.72 -16.78
N ASP A 235 10.16 6.59 -16.58
CA ASP A 235 10.24 5.42 -17.45
C ASP A 235 9.13 5.38 -18.52
N ALA A 236 8.30 6.45 -18.61
CA ALA A 236 7.34 6.67 -19.67
C ALA A 236 7.32 8.19 -20.08
N PRO A 237 8.44 8.74 -20.59
CA PRO A 237 8.59 10.18 -20.83
C PRO A 237 7.66 10.71 -21.94
N ASP A 238 7.18 9.85 -22.84
CA ASP A 238 6.27 10.22 -23.91
C ASP A 238 4.82 10.33 -23.47
N LEU A 239 4.46 9.74 -22.30
CA LEU A 239 3.12 9.81 -21.77
C LEU A 239 2.89 11.19 -21.10
N PRO A 240 1.96 12.01 -21.61
CA PRO A 240 1.71 13.32 -21.02
C PRO A 240 0.96 13.18 -19.67
N THR A 241 1.12 14.16 -18.80
CA THR A 241 0.24 14.32 -17.65
C THR A 241 -1.07 14.99 -18.06
N PHE A 242 -2.13 14.79 -17.25
CA PHE A 242 -3.39 15.50 -17.47
C PHE A 242 -3.21 17.02 -17.36
N ALA A 243 -2.38 17.50 -16.42
CA ALA A 243 -2.10 18.91 -16.23
C ALA A 243 -1.41 19.55 -17.46
N GLU A 244 -0.46 18.86 -18.12
CA GLU A 244 0.16 19.32 -19.38
C GLU A 244 -0.84 19.46 -20.53
N ARG A 245 -1.98 18.79 -20.45
CA ARG A 245 -3.07 18.82 -21.42
C ARG A 245 -4.22 19.76 -20.99
N GLY A 246 -4.01 20.58 -19.95
CA GLY A 246 -4.97 21.57 -19.47
C GLY A 246 -6.07 21.00 -18.55
N TYR A 247 -5.93 19.77 -18.08
CA TYR A 247 -6.83 19.15 -17.12
C TYR A 247 -6.15 19.07 -15.76
N GLU A 248 -6.29 20.10 -14.95
CA GLU A 248 -5.56 20.24 -13.68
C GLU A 248 -6.17 19.40 -12.58
N PHE A 249 -5.72 18.16 -12.42
CA PHE A 249 -5.93 17.34 -11.23
C PHE A 249 -4.78 16.37 -11.03
N PHE A 250 -4.61 15.93 -9.79
CA PHE A 250 -3.63 14.93 -9.39
C PHE A 250 -4.31 13.95 -8.48
N TRP A 251 -4.17 12.66 -8.79
CA TRP A 251 -4.66 11.59 -7.95
C TRP A 251 -3.70 10.41 -8.05
N GLU A 252 -3.16 10.06 -6.91
CA GLU A 252 -2.10 9.08 -6.80
C GLU A 252 -2.43 8.08 -5.70
N GLN A 253 -2.01 6.85 -5.88
CA GLN A 253 -1.95 5.84 -4.84
C GLN A 253 -0.53 5.80 -4.27
N PHE A 254 -0.36 5.14 -3.14
CA PHE A 254 0.95 4.81 -2.62
C PHE A 254 1.08 3.31 -2.36
N ARG A 255 2.32 2.85 -2.30
CA ARG A 255 2.69 1.51 -1.90
C ARG A 255 3.59 1.60 -0.67
N GLY A 256 3.29 0.79 0.34
CA GLY A 256 4.03 0.86 1.60
C GLY A 256 3.91 -0.39 2.44
N VAL A 257 4.46 -0.31 3.63
CA VAL A 257 4.41 -1.36 4.67
C VAL A 257 3.97 -0.74 5.97
N VAL A 258 3.02 -1.38 6.64
CA VAL A 258 2.49 -1.00 7.95
C VAL A 258 2.54 -2.15 8.93
N GLY A 259 2.70 -1.84 10.19
CA GLY A 259 2.49 -2.77 11.30
C GLY A 259 1.26 -2.40 12.11
N PRO A 260 0.88 -3.21 13.10
CA PRO A 260 -0.17 -2.87 14.06
C PRO A 260 0.27 -1.71 14.94
N ALA A 261 -0.68 -1.07 15.63
CA ALA A 261 -0.35 -0.05 16.62
C ALA A 261 0.57 -0.58 17.73
N GLU A 262 1.34 0.30 18.34
CA GLU A 262 2.21 0.01 19.50
C GLU A 262 3.30 -1.06 19.22
N MET A 263 3.84 -1.08 18.01
CA MET A 263 5.03 -1.91 17.72
C MET A 263 6.21 -1.45 18.59
N PRO A 264 7.02 -2.39 19.16
CA PRO A 264 8.24 -2.04 19.87
C PRO A 264 9.20 -1.23 18.99
N PRO A 265 9.85 -0.17 19.54
CA PRO A 265 10.72 0.71 18.75
C PRO A 265 11.84 -0.01 17.99
N ASP A 266 12.44 -1.05 18.58
CA ASP A 266 13.50 -1.82 17.92
C ASP A 266 13.00 -2.56 16.66
N SER A 267 11.76 -3.05 16.68
CA SER A 267 11.15 -3.68 15.51
C SER A 267 10.81 -2.66 14.41
N VAL A 268 10.35 -1.47 14.79
CA VAL A 268 10.12 -0.37 13.84
C VAL A 268 11.42 0.06 13.19
N LYS A 269 12.48 0.25 13.98
CA LYS A 269 13.82 0.59 13.49
C LYS A 269 14.35 -0.46 12.52
N TRP A 270 14.22 -1.74 12.86
CA TRP A 270 14.64 -2.85 11.99
C TRP A 270 13.94 -2.80 10.63
N TRP A 271 12.62 -2.56 10.62
CA TRP A 271 11.86 -2.43 9.39
C TRP A 271 12.28 -1.21 8.57
N HIS A 272 12.46 -0.03 9.18
CA HIS A 272 12.95 1.16 8.48
C HIS A 272 14.30 0.90 7.80
N GLU A 273 15.25 0.30 8.53
CA GLU A 273 16.58 0.01 8.00
C GLU A 273 16.52 -1.06 6.90
N THR A 274 15.72 -2.09 7.08
CA THR A 274 15.57 -3.19 6.11
C THR A 274 14.90 -2.70 4.83
N LEU A 275 13.78 -1.96 4.94
CA LEU A 275 13.09 -1.43 3.77
C LEU A 275 13.94 -0.40 3.01
N ARG A 276 14.73 0.41 3.72
CA ARG A 276 15.71 1.30 3.08
C ARG A 276 16.77 0.54 2.30
N LYS A 277 17.25 -0.59 2.82
CA LYS A 277 18.15 -1.48 2.06
C LYS A 277 17.47 -2.07 0.84
N VAL A 278 16.23 -2.57 0.99
CA VAL A 278 15.43 -3.12 -0.12
C VAL A 278 15.29 -2.10 -1.24
N THR A 279 14.84 -0.88 -0.93
CA THR A 279 14.59 0.18 -1.92
C THR A 279 15.86 0.68 -2.61
N ALA A 280 17.03 0.48 -2.01
CA ALA A 280 18.33 0.83 -2.59
C ALA A 280 18.90 -0.24 -3.55
N THR A 281 18.30 -1.44 -3.62
CA THR A 281 18.84 -2.51 -4.48
C THR A 281 18.54 -2.25 -5.97
N PRO A 282 19.46 -2.66 -6.89
CA PRO A 282 19.16 -2.65 -8.32
C PRO A 282 17.91 -3.48 -8.66
N LYS A 283 17.74 -4.64 -8.01
CA LYS A 283 16.57 -5.51 -8.21
C LYS A 283 15.25 -4.80 -7.90
N TRP A 284 15.21 -3.98 -6.85
CA TRP A 284 14.05 -3.15 -6.56
C TRP A 284 13.80 -2.12 -7.65
N GLN A 285 14.86 -1.38 -8.05
CA GLN A 285 14.75 -0.31 -9.04
C GLN A 285 14.31 -0.87 -10.42
N ASP A 286 14.94 -1.96 -10.88
CA ASP A 286 14.68 -2.49 -12.22
C ASP A 286 13.40 -3.35 -12.28
N ASN A 287 13.21 -4.27 -11.29
CA ASN A 287 12.16 -5.28 -11.37
C ASN A 287 10.86 -4.86 -10.70
N TYR A 288 10.88 -3.81 -9.85
CA TYR A 288 9.67 -3.30 -9.21
C TYR A 288 9.33 -1.88 -9.66
N ILE A 289 10.20 -0.91 -9.46
CA ILE A 289 9.93 0.50 -9.77
C ILE A 289 9.75 0.70 -11.28
N LYS A 290 10.80 0.42 -12.05
CA LYS A 290 10.79 0.64 -13.51
C LYS A 290 9.76 -0.20 -14.23
N LYS A 291 9.70 -1.51 -13.90
CA LYS A 291 8.77 -2.44 -14.54
C LYS A 291 7.29 -2.07 -14.31
N ASN A 292 6.97 -1.46 -13.17
CA ASN A 292 5.61 -1.04 -12.85
C ASN A 292 5.39 0.47 -13.03
N LEU A 293 6.33 1.20 -13.64
CA LEU A 293 6.29 2.65 -13.88
C LEU A 293 5.98 3.47 -12.60
N LEU A 294 6.54 3.07 -11.46
CA LEU A 294 6.31 3.71 -10.17
C LEU A 294 7.26 4.87 -9.94
N THR A 295 6.82 5.86 -9.18
CA THR A 295 7.70 6.92 -8.66
C THR A 295 8.30 6.47 -7.33
N PRO A 296 9.65 6.27 -7.24
CA PRO A 296 10.27 5.78 -6.02
C PRO A 296 10.27 6.85 -4.93
N VAL A 297 9.87 6.45 -3.73
CA VAL A 297 10.00 7.24 -2.50
C VAL A 297 10.45 6.31 -1.37
N THR A 298 10.88 6.88 -0.24
CA THR A 298 11.22 6.09 0.96
C THR A 298 10.90 6.96 2.19
N TRP A 299 9.60 7.15 2.42
CA TRP A 299 9.12 7.98 3.53
C TRP A 299 8.77 7.11 4.73
N SER A 300 9.23 7.52 5.91
CA SER A 300 8.97 6.82 7.17
C SER A 300 8.72 7.82 8.31
N GLY A 301 8.22 7.33 9.44
CA GLY A 301 7.96 8.15 10.60
C GLY A 301 7.01 9.33 10.32
N GLU A 302 7.36 10.54 10.75
CA GLU A 302 6.49 11.71 10.64
C GLU A 302 6.33 12.21 9.19
N GLU A 303 7.31 12.02 8.33
CA GLU A 303 7.20 12.36 6.91
C GLU A 303 6.06 11.56 6.24
N ALA A 304 6.05 10.25 6.45
CA ALA A 304 4.98 9.39 5.94
C ALA A 304 3.62 9.74 6.53
N ASN A 305 3.56 10.01 7.84
CA ASN A 305 2.33 10.40 8.50
C ASN A 305 1.77 11.73 8.00
N THR A 306 2.62 12.73 7.77
CA THR A 306 2.23 14.04 7.20
C THR A 306 1.65 13.87 5.80
N TYR A 307 2.26 13.02 4.97
CA TYR A 307 1.71 12.68 3.66
C TYR A 307 0.31 12.05 3.79
N LEU A 308 0.13 11.07 4.68
CA LEU A 308 -1.14 10.38 4.87
C LEU A 308 -2.24 11.28 5.46
N ASP A 309 -1.90 12.25 6.33
CA ASP A 309 -2.85 13.26 6.81
C ASP A 309 -3.34 14.15 5.66
N SER A 310 -2.42 14.58 4.79
CA SER A 310 -2.79 15.32 3.58
C SER A 310 -3.70 14.49 2.67
N LEU A 311 -3.38 13.19 2.52
CA LEU A 311 -4.18 12.27 1.73
C LEU A 311 -5.57 12.06 2.34
N THR A 312 -5.68 11.96 3.68
CA THR A 312 -6.96 11.88 4.39
C THR A 312 -7.88 13.04 4.01
N SER A 313 -7.37 14.27 4.08
CA SER A 313 -8.15 15.47 3.73
C SER A 313 -8.59 15.47 2.26
N LYS A 314 -7.75 14.97 1.35
CA LYS A 314 -8.12 14.82 -0.08
C LYS A 314 -9.23 13.80 -0.27
N TYR A 315 -9.16 12.65 0.41
CA TYR A 315 -10.19 11.61 0.34
C TYR A 315 -11.53 12.10 0.89
N GLU A 316 -11.53 12.73 2.07
CA GLU A 316 -12.75 13.30 2.66
C GLU A 316 -13.44 14.27 1.69
N LYS A 317 -12.67 15.19 1.10
CA LYS A 317 -13.19 16.14 0.11
C LYS A 317 -13.76 15.43 -1.11
N ALA A 318 -13.04 14.50 -1.70
CA ALA A 318 -13.44 13.78 -2.90
C ALA A 318 -14.70 12.93 -2.66
N LEU A 319 -14.77 12.22 -1.54
CA LEU A 319 -15.92 11.38 -1.18
C LEU A 319 -17.18 12.22 -0.84
N LEU A 320 -16.99 13.42 -0.26
CA LEU A 320 -18.10 14.38 -0.09
C LEU A 320 -18.62 14.89 -1.43
N GLU A 321 -17.72 15.23 -2.37
CA GLU A 321 -18.09 15.68 -3.72
C GLU A 321 -18.81 14.58 -4.53
N LEU A 322 -18.41 13.32 -4.34
CA LEU A 322 -19.07 12.13 -4.92
C LEU A 322 -20.43 11.81 -4.27
N GLY A 323 -20.78 12.44 -3.15
CA GLY A 323 -21.98 12.11 -2.36
C GLY A 323 -21.88 10.78 -1.60
N ALA A 324 -20.68 10.23 -1.47
CA ALA A 324 -20.41 9.01 -0.73
C ALA A 324 -20.41 9.21 0.79
N LEU A 325 -20.17 10.45 1.23
CA LEU A 325 -20.27 10.88 2.63
C LEU A 325 -21.40 11.89 2.78
N LYS A 326 -22.12 11.79 3.89
CA LYS A 326 -23.09 12.81 4.30
C LYS A 326 -22.34 13.91 5.07
N LYS A 327 -22.72 15.19 4.81
CA LYS A 327 -22.23 16.32 5.61
C LYS A 327 -22.69 16.21 7.06
#